data_cb675d23d70438395e734baee7ffad48
#
_entry.id   cb675d23d70438395e734baee7ffad48
#
_cell.length_a   1.000
_cell.length_b   1.000
_cell.length_c   1.000
_cell.angle_alpha   90.00
_cell.angle_beta   90.00
_cell.angle_gamma   90.00
#
_symmetry.space_group_name_H-M   'P 1'
#
loop_
_entity.id
_entity.type
_entity.pdbx_description
1 polymer ?
#
loop_
_entity_poly.entity_id
_entity_poly.type
_entity_poly.pdbx_seq_one_letter_code
_entity_poly.pdbx_strand_id
1 'polypeptide(L)'
;KKVLETATIPATGSSHTNSYGVYVGMTYTAGNLIYQITSIDTATVGQSKVIGVVAAKKNKIKKVTITDRADCKGYRLNVTTIGNNAFAGCKALEKLTIGNKVTVIGKNAFKNCSKLETVVIGKAVKTISSKAFIGDNKIKKITFKGDKLKTVKKNAFSKKAKKNIKSKKTKLKGNKKAIKLFKKKLKIK
;
A
#
# COMPACT_ATOMS: atom_id res chain seq x y z
N LYS A 1 -24.42 -15.84 2.70
CA LYS A 1 -24.05 -14.73 3.61
C LYS A 1 -23.53 -15.35 4.91
N LYS A 2 -22.21 -15.46 5.07
CA LYS A 2 -21.58 -15.72 6.36
C LYS A 2 -20.88 -14.46 6.79
N VAL A 3 -21.46 -13.77 7.75
CA VAL A 3 -20.86 -12.72 8.56
C VAL A 3 -19.81 -13.43 9.42
N LEU A 4 -18.54 -13.15 9.23
CA LEU A 4 -17.51 -13.53 10.20
C LEU A 4 -17.48 -12.44 11.27
N GLU A 5 -18.30 -12.65 12.30
CA GLU A 5 -18.11 -12.04 13.59
C GLU A 5 -16.90 -12.67 14.26
N THR A 6 -15.88 -11.88 14.48
CA THR A 6 -15.03 -11.89 15.67
C THR A 6 -14.15 -10.64 15.63
N ALA A 7 -14.72 -9.50 16.00
CA ALA A 7 -13.93 -8.38 16.45
C ALA A 7 -13.69 -8.55 17.96
N THR A 8 -12.55 -9.12 18.33
CA THR A 8 -12.08 -9.07 19.72
C THR A 8 -11.78 -7.61 20.04
N ILE A 9 -12.56 -7.02 20.94
CA ILE A 9 -12.35 -5.67 21.47
C ILE A 9 -11.15 -5.75 22.42
N PRO A 10 -10.02 -5.08 22.17
CA PRO A 10 -9.02 -4.92 23.21
C PRO A 10 -9.58 -3.94 24.25
N ALA A 11 -9.85 -4.43 25.44
CA ALA A 11 -10.10 -3.60 26.61
C ALA A 11 -8.81 -2.87 26.96
N THR A 12 -8.72 -1.60 26.60
CA THR A 12 -8.02 -0.49 27.25
C THR A 12 -7.76 0.63 26.25
N GLY A 13 -8.33 1.80 26.53
CA GLY A 13 -8.00 3.05 25.84
C GLY A 13 -9.22 3.71 25.22
N SER A 14 -9.56 4.88 25.73
CA SER A 14 -10.51 5.91 25.26
C SER A 14 -11.25 5.56 23.94
N SER A 15 -12.41 4.95 24.05
CA SER A 15 -13.23 4.54 22.92
C SER A 15 -14.10 5.71 22.45
N HIS A 16 -13.55 6.60 21.65
CA HIS A 16 -14.38 7.45 20.82
C HIS A 16 -14.91 6.61 19.66
N THR A 17 -16.05 5.97 19.84
CA THR A 17 -16.81 5.38 18.74
C THR A 17 -17.68 6.45 18.14
N ASN A 18 -17.79 6.48 16.81
CA ASN A 18 -18.76 7.32 16.12
C ASN A 18 -20.15 6.62 16.11
N SER A 19 -21.18 7.31 15.58
CA SER A 19 -22.55 6.78 15.43
C SER A 19 -22.65 5.47 14.65
N TYR A 20 -21.61 5.09 13.88
CA TYR A 20 -21.53 3.84 13.12
C TYR A 20 -20.87 2.69 13.90
N GLY A 21 -20.50 2.90 15.17
CA GLY A 21 -19.81 1.90 15.99
C GLY A 21 -18.42 1.55 15.49
N VAL A 22 -17.72 2.49 14.82
CA VAL A 22 -16.34 2.34 14.40
C VAL A 22 -15.40 3.09 15.33
N TYR A 23 -14.19 2.55 15.56
CA TYR A 23 -13.19 3.12 16.46
C TYR A 23 -11.77 3.00 15.89
N VAL A 24 -10.87 3.84 16.38
CA VAL A 24 -9.46 3.79 15.99
C VAL A 24 -8.83 2.47 16.43
N GLY A 25 -8.10 1.83 15.52
CA GLY A 25 -7.54 0.50 15.75
C GLY A 25 -8.40 -0.65 15.24
N MET A 26 -9.70 -0.43 15.03
CA MET A 26 -10.59 -1.45 14.47
C MET A 26 -10.07 -1.96 13.14
N THR A 27 -10.13 -3.29 12.95
CA THR A 27 -9.83 -3.93 11.67
C THR A 27 -11.11 -4.36 10.98
N TYR A 28 -11.11 -4.26 9.65
CA TYR A 28 -12.24 -4.68 8.83
C TYR A 28 -11.76 -5.18 7.47
N THR A 29 -12.61 -5.95 6.80
CA THR A 29 -12.33 -6.47 5.46
C THR A 29 -13.21 -5.78 4.43
N ALA A 30 -12.57 -5.26 3.37
CA ALA A 30 -13.29 -4.79 2.19
C ALA A 30 -12.71 -5.47 0.95
N GLY A 31 -13.53 -6.27 0.27
CA GLY A 31 -13.09 -7.12 -0.82
C GLY A 31 -12.05 -8.16 -0.37
N ASN A 32 -10.87 -8.12 -0.96
CA ASN A 32 -9.77 -9.03 -0.64
C ASN A 32 -8.72 -8.42 0.32
N LEU A 33 -8.96 -7.21 0.81
CA LEU A 33 -8.01 -6.46 1.61
C LEU A 33 -8.50 -6.30 3.05
N ILE A 34 -7.56 -6.33 3.98
CA ILE A 34 -7.78 -6.06 5.39
C ILE A 34 -7.26 -4.66 5.69
N TYR A 35 -8.08 -3.88 6.38
CA TYR A 35 -7.81 -2.50 6.75
C TYR A 35 -7.80 -2.34 8.26
N GLN A 36 -7.10 -1.32 8.73
CA GLN A 36 -7.18 -0.84 10.11
C GLN A 36 -7.49 0.66 10.10
N ILE A 37 -8.45 1.06 10.91
CA ILE A 37 -8.81 2.47 11.09
C ILE A 37 -7.70 3.17 11.86
N THR A 38 -7.20 4.28 11.35
CA THR A 38 -6.08 5.03 11.93
C THR A 38 -6.50 6.37 12.51
N SER A 39 -7.61 6.93 12.03
CA SER A 39 -8.26 8.08 12.65
C SER A 39 -9.74 8.08 12.33
N ILE A 40 -10.52 8.66 13.21
CA ILE A 40 -11.94 8.92 13.04
C ILE A 40 -12.11 10.43 13.14
N ASP A 41 -12.81 10.98 12.15
CA ASP A 41 -13.24 12.37 12.16
C ASP A 41 -14.72 12.41 12.61
N THR A 42 -15.09 13.41 13.37
CA THR A 42 -16.47 13.58 13.88
C THR A 42 -17.49 13.83 12.77
N ALA A 43 -17.05 14.24 11.61
CA ALA A 43 -17.96 14.67 10.55
C ALA A 43 -18.33 13.61 9.51
N THR A 44 -17.55 12.62 9.14
CA THR A 44 -17.94 11.56 8.16
C THR A 44 -16.78 10.87 7.44
N VAL A 45 -15.56 11.36 7.52
CA VAL A 45 -14.42 10.83 6.76
C VAL A 45 -13.23 10.57 7.66
N GLY A 46 -13.03 9.33 8.05
CA GLY A 46 -11.84 8.92 8.77
C GLY A 46 -10.70 8.50 7.84
N GLN A 47 -9.65 7.97 8.44
CA GLN A 47 -8.49 7.43 7.72
C GLN A 47 -8.27 5.96 8.05
N SER A 48 -7.79 5.21 7.09
CA SER A 48 -7.42 3.82 7.26
C SER A 48 -6.08 3.50 6.59
N LYS A 49 -5.47 2.41 7.04
CA LYS A 49 -4.32 1.79 6.37
C LYS A 49 -4.67 0.37 5.93
N VAL A 50 -4.16 -0.05 4.79
CA VAL A 50 -4.19 -1.46 4.39
C VAL A 50 -3.15 -2.21 5.21
N ILE A 51 -3.56 -3.24 5.95
CA ILE A 51 -2.65 -4.05 6.77
C ILE A 51 -2.39 -5.43 6.21
N GLY A 52 -3.21 -5.90 5.26
CA GLY A 52 -3.01 -7.23 4.70
C GLY A 52 -3.98 -7.60 3.60
N VAL A 53 -3.86 -8.85 3.18
CA VAL A 53 -4.75 -9.53 2.25
C VAL A 53 -5.41 -10.67 2.99
N VAL A 54 -6.68 -10.93 2.72
CA VAL A 54 -7.39 -12.10 3.25
C VAL A 54 -6.55 -13.35 2.98
N ALA A 55 -6.28 -14.16 4.01
CA ALA A 55 -5.33 -15.27 3.96
C ALA A 55 -5.58 -16.24 2.80
N ALA A 56 -6.86 -16.61 2.54
CA ALA A 56 -7.25 -17.47 1.43
C ALA A 56 -6.92 -16.90 0.04
N LYS A 57 -6.66 -15.59 -0.08
CA LYS A 57 -6.34 -14.91 -1.34
C LYS A 57 -4.87 -14.55 -1.49
N LYS A 58 -4.05 -14.68 -0.44
CA LYS A 58 -2.65 -14.22 -0.43
C LYS A 58 -1.83 -14.76 -1.61
N ASN A 59 -1.96 -16.05 -1.91
CA ASN A 59 -1.19 -16.71 -2.97
C ASN A 59 -1.95 -16.83 -4.30
N LYS A 60 -3.18 -16.31 -4.39
CA LYS A 60 -4.04 -16.38 -5.59
C LYS A 60 -4.25 -15.01 -6.24
N ILE A 61 -4.05 -13.92 -5.49
CA ILE A 61 -4.34 -12.57 -5.98
C ILE A 61 -3.29 -12.10 -6.98
N LYS A 62 -3.68 -11.95 -8.25
CA LYS A 62 -2.79 -11.49 -9.33
C LYS A 62 -2.80 -9.98 -9.50
N LYS A 63 -3.89 -9.31 -9.15
CA LYS A 63 -4.07 -7.88 -9.30
C LYS A 63 -4.60 -7.28 -8.00
N VAL A 64 -3.95 -6.23 -7.52
CA VAL A 64 -4.39 -5.43 -6.38
C VAL A 64 -4.57 -3.98 -6.82
N THR A 65 -5.75 -3.44 -6.52
CA THR A 65 -6.02 -2.01 -6.60
C THR A 65 -6.35 -1.53 -5.19
N ILE A 66 -5.50 -0.69 -4.64
CA ILE A 66 -5.76 0.02 -3.39
C ILE A 66 -6.51 1.28 -3.77
N THR A 67 -7.77 1.35 -3.37
CA THR A 67 -8.67 2.46 -3.69
C THR A 67 -8.34 3.71 -2.88
N ASP A 68 -8.87 4.85 -3.26
CA ASP A 68 -8.72 6.11 -2.52
C ASP A 68 -9.53 6.10 -1.22
N ARG A 69 -10.59 5.30 -1.17
CA ARG A 69 -11.50 5.14 -0.04
C ARG A 69 -11.87 3.67 0.17
N ALA A 70 -12.18 3.32 1.39
CA ALA A 70 -12.78 2.04 1.76
C ALA A 70 -13.92 2.30 2.75
N ASP A 71 -14.98 1.51 2.67
CA ASP A 71 -16.14 1.65 3.54
C ASP A 71 -16.10 0.60 4.65
N CYS A 72 -16.37 1.04 5.87
CA CYS A 72 -16.54 0.20 7.06
C CYS A 72 -17.87 0.53 7.70
N LYS A 73 -18.82 -0.39 7.68
CA LYS A 73 -20.16 -0.19 8.27
C LYS A 73 -20.83 1.14 7.83
N GLY A 74 -20.72 1.49 6.54
CA GLY A 74 -21.27 2.74 6.01
C GLY A 74 -20.41 3.99 6.26
N TYR A 75 -19.35 3.88 7.09
CA TYR A 75 -18.43 4.98 7.34
C TYR A 75 -17.32 5.00 6.30
N ARG A 76 -17.16 6.12 5.61
CA ARG A 76 -16.15 6.28 4.55
C ARG A 76 -14.78 6.58 5.13
N LEU A 77 -13.79 5.81 4.75
CA LEU A 77 -12.41 5.92 5.23
C LEU A 77 -11.46 6.21 4.06
N ASN A 78 -10.70 7.29 4.15
CA ASN A 78 -9.62 7.56 3.21
C ASN A 78 -8.48 6.58 3.45
N VAL A 79 -8.05 5.87 2.40
CA VAL A 79 -6.91 4.96 2.49
C VAL A 79 -5.62 5.76 2.29
N THR A 80 -4.94 6.07 3.39
CA THR A 80 -3.77 6.97 3.40
C THR A 80 -2.43 6.25 3.53
N THR A 81 -2.43 5.00 3.95
CA THR A 81 -1.19 4.25 4.20
C THR A 81 -1.32 2.79 3.78
N ILE A 82 -0.25 2.24 3.23
CA ILE A 82 -0.03 0.80 3.12
C ILE A 82 0.84 0.40 4.30
N GLY A 83 0.32 -0.46 5.17
CA GLY A 83 0.98 -0.88 6.40
C GLY A 83 2.26 -1.69 6.17
N ASN A 84 3.03 -1.86 7.22
CA ASN A 84 4.21 -2.72 7.20
C ASN A 84 3.81 -4.17 6.90
N ASN A 85 4.56 -4.84 6.05
CA ASN A 85 4.34 -6.23 5.62
C ASN A 85 2.98 -6.53 4.97
N ALA A 86 2.13 -5.54 4.65
CA ALA A 86 0.74 -5.73 4.22
C ALA A 86 0.56 -6.75 3.09
N PHE A 87 1.46 -6.80 2.12
CA PHE A 87 1.44 -7.73 0.99
C PHE A 87 2.71 -8.61 0.93
N ALA A 88 3.45 -8.72 2.04
CA ALA A 88 4.68 -9.51 2.04
C ALA A 88 4.39 -10.97 1.67
N GLY A 89 5.13 -11.49 0.69
CA GLY A 89 5.00 -12.86 0.20
C GLY A 89 3.76 -13.12 -0.67
N CYS A 90 3.09 -12.10 -1.21
CA CYS A 90 2.05 -12.29 -2.22
C CYS A 90 2.68 -12.70 -3.56
N LYS A 91 3.14 -13.96 -3.65
CA LYS A 91 3.94 -14.48 -4.78
C LYS A 91 3.19 -14.46 -6.12
N ALA A 92 1.85 -14.49 -6.13
CA ALA A 92 1.04 -14.45 -7.33
C ALA A 92 0.79 -13.03 -7.86
N LEU A 93 1.07 -11.98 -7.06
CA LEU A 93 0.78 -10.60 -7.43
C LEU A 93 1.61 -10.14 -8.62
N GLU A 94 0.94 -9.77 -9.71
CA GLU A 94 1.52 -9.32 -10.98
C GLU A 94 1.35 -7.80 -11.20
N LYS A 95 0.19 -7.26 -10.81
CA LYS A 95 -0.15 -5.84 -11.02
C LYS A 95 -0.60 -5.19 -9.72
N LEU A 96 0.00 -4.04 -9.42
CA LEU A 96 -0.32 -3.22 -8.26
C LEU A 96 -0.71 -1.81 -8.71
N THR A 97 -1.87 -1.35 -8.28
CA THR A 97 -2.29 0.05 -8.41
C THR A 97 -2.50 0.63 -7.02
N ILE A 98 -1.79 1.70 -6.72
CA ILE A 98 -1.89 2.43 -5.45
C ILE A 98 -2.75 3.66 -5.66
N GLY A 99 -3.75 3.85 -4.82
CA GLY A 99 -4.69 4.96 -4.83
C GLY A 99 -4.03 6.33 -4.63
N ASN A 100 -4.75 7.37 -5.02
CA ASN A 100 -4.21 8.72 -5.05
C ASN A 100 -4.16 9.38 -3.67
N LYS A 101 -4.84 8.83 -2.66
CA LYS A 101 -4.80 9.32 -1.28
C LYS A 101 -3.71 8.66 -0.43
N VAL A 102 -3.11 7.57 -0.89
CA VAL A 102 -2.02 6.90 -0.18
C VAL A 102 -0.79 7.79 -0.17
N THR A 103 -0.27 8.07 1.02
CA THR A 103 0.92 8.91 1.25
C THR A 103 2.16 8.11 1.61
N VAL A 104 1.99 6.94 2.24
CA VAL A 104 3.09 6.11 2.73
C VAL A 104 2.94 4.67 2.26
N ILE A 105 4.02 4.12 1.71
CA ILE A 105 4.21 2.69 1.49
C ILE A 105 5.13 2.17 2.59
N GLY A 106 4.60 1.31 3.47
CA GLY A 106 5.25 0.83 4.68
C GLY A 106 6.48 -0.05 4.45
N LYS A 107 7.20 -0.35 5.54
CA LYS A 107 8.37 -1.25 5.54
C LYS A 107 7.93 -2.66 5.10
N ASN A 108 8.69 -3.28 4.18
CA ASN A 108 8.42 -4.61 3.64
C ASN A 108 7.03 -4.76 2.98
N ALA A 109 6.30 -3.69 2.67
CA ALA A 109 4.89 -3.75 2.28
C ALA A 109 4.62 -4.77 1.16
N PHE A 110 5.50 -4.86 0.16
CA PHE A 110 5.42 -5.80 -0.96
C PHE A 110 6.63 -6.76 -1.01
N LYS A 111 7.33 -6.95 0.12
CA LYS A 111 8.50 -7.85 0.16
C LYS A 111 8.19 -9.23 -0.45
N ASN A 112 9.03 -9.67 -1.40
CA ASN A 112 8.94 -10.99 -2.05
C ASN A 112 7.63 -11.23 -2.83
N CYS A 113 7.05 -10.20 -3.44
CA CYS A 113 6.01 -10.37 -4.47
C CYS A 113 6.69 -10.75 -5.80
N SER A 114 7.20 -11.98 -5.89
CA SER A 114 8.17 -12.42 -6.91
C SER A 114 7.67 -12.35 -8.36
N LYS A 115 6.34 -12.28 -8.58
CA LYS A 115 5.72 -12.11 -9.90
C LYS A 115 5.34 -10.68 -10.23
N LEU A 116 5.59 -9.70 -9.32
CA LEU A 116 5.19 -8.31 -9.52
C LEU A 116 5.92 -7.68 -10.71
N GLU A 117 5.15 -7.30 -11.72
CA GLU A 117 5.66 -6.74 -12.99
C GLU A 117 5.29 -5.26 -13.17
N THR A 118 4.10 -4.87 -12.75
CA THR A 118 3.61 -3.51 -12.97
C THR A 118 3.20 -2.86 -11.66
N VAL A 119 3.73 -1.67 -11.42
CA VAL A 119 3.42 -0.85 -10.25
C VAL A 119 2.97 0.54 -10.69
N VAL A 120 1.79 0.95 -10.23
CA VAL A 120 1.29 2.32 -10.41
C VAL A 120 1.28 3.00 -9.05
N ILE A 121 2.04 4.07 -8.92
CA ILE A 121 2.19 4.89 -7.71
C ILE A 121 1.21 6.06 -7.80
N GLY A 122 0.30 6.16 -6.83
CA GLY A 122 -0.72 7.21 -6.75
C GLY A 122 -0.16 8.62 -6.54
N LYS A 123 -1.02 9.62 -6.74
CA LYS A 123 -0.62 11.05 -6.77
C LYS A 123 -0.01 11.55 -5.45
N ALA A 124 -0.53 11.11 -4.30
CA ALA A 124 -0.15 11.63 -2.99
C ALA A 124 1.06 10.93 -2.35
N VAL A 125 1.62 9.87 -2.97
CA VAL A 125 2.71 9.10 -2.34
C VAL A 125 3.92 9.98 -2.08
N LYS A 126 4.25 10.14 -0.79
CA LYS A 126 5.39 10.92 -0.29
C LYS A 126 6.57 10.04 0.07
N THR A 127 6.30 8.83 0.61
CA THR A 127 7.33 7.97 1.17
C THR A 127 7.21 6.53 0.67
N ILE A 128 8.34 5.99 0.19
CA ILE A 128 8.55 4.56 -0.03
C ILE A 128 9.56 4.08 1.01
N SER A 129 9.10 3.29 1.96
CA SER A 129 9.89 2.89 3.12
C SER A 129 10.91 1.80 2.80
N SER A 130 11.72 1.44 3.82
CA SER A 130 12.77 0.43 3.67
C SER A 130 12.20 -0.93 3.28
N LYS A 131 12.89 -1.61 2.36
CA LYS A 131 12.57 -2.96 1.90
C LYS A 131 11.15 -3.10 1.30
N ALA A 132 10.46 -1.98 0.95
CA ALA A 132 9.07 -1.99 0.49
C ALA A 132 8.85 -2.91 -0.72
N PHE A 133 9.81 -2.99 -1.64
CA PHE A 133 9.80 -3.83 -2.85
C PHE A 133 11.05 -4.73 -2.94
N ILE A 134 11.58 -5.17 -1.79
CA ILE A 134 12.72 -6.08 -1.80
C ILE A 134 12.27 -7.49 -2.24
N GLY A 135 13.03 -8.09 -3.14
CA GLY A 135 12.68 -9.41 -3.72
C GLY A 135 11.80 -9.34 -4.97
N ASP A 136 11.27 -8.16 -5.32
CA ASP A 136 10.40 -7.97 -6.49
C ASP A 136 11.25 -7.71 -7.75
N ASN A 137 11.90 -8.77 -8.20
CA ASN A 137 12.93 -8.66 -9.25
C ASN A 137 12.38 -8.66 -10.67
N LYS A 138 11.07 -8.89 -10.85
CA LYS A 138 10.41 -8.95 -12.15
C LYS A 138 9.73 -7.65 -12.57
N ILE A 139 9.88 -6.56 -11.80
CA ILE A 139 9.25 -5.28 -12.11
C ILE A 139 9.74 -4.77 -13.47
N LYS A 140 8.82 -4.68 -14.42
CA LYS A 140 9.03 -4.21 -15.81
C LYS A 140 8.60 -2.75 -16.00
N LYS A 141 7.64 -2.28 -15.18
CA LYS A 141 7.05 -0.94 -15.33
C LYS A 141 6.70 -0.34 -13.97
N ILE A 142 7.14 0.90 -13.75
CA ILE A 142 6.70 1.74 -12.62
C ILE A 142 6.16 3.05 -13.18
N THR A 143 4.92 3.39 -12.84
CA THR A 143 4.26 4.63 -13.26
C THR A 143 4.03 5.52 -12.06
N PHE A 144 4.47 6.78 -12.12
CA PHE A 144 4.24 7.80 -11.11
C PHE A 144 3.12 8.75 -11.57
N LYS A 145 1.98 8.77 -10.86
CA LYS A 145 0.86 9.65 -11.20
C LYS A 145 1.03 11.09 -10.70
N GLY A 146 1.82 11.29 -9.63
CA GLY A 146 2.00 12.60 -9.02
C GLY A 146 3.46 12.94 -8.74
N ASP A 147 3.68 14.12 -8.18
CA ASP A 147 4.97 14.74 -7.88
C ASP A 147 5.31 14.84 -6.39
N LYS A 148 4.46 14.33 -5.53
CA LYS A 148 4.59 14.47 -4.07
C LYS A 148 5.68 13.58 -3.43
N LEU A 149 6.33 12.72 -4.22
CA LEU A 149 7.38 11.84 -3.72
C LEU A 149 8.52 12.66 -3.10
N LYS A 150 8.82 12.40 -1.82
CA LYS A 150 9.89 13.07 -1.05
C LYS A 150 10.99 12.10 -0.65
N THR A 151 10.61 10.89 -0.25
CA THR A 151 11.51 9.91 0.34
C THR A 151 11.39 8.56 -0.32
N VAL A 152 12.52 8.01 -0.76
CA VAL A 152 12.68 6.60 -1.13
C VAL A 152 13.87 6.08 -0.34
N LYS A 153 13.65 5.16 0.60
CA LYS A 153 14.74 4.60 1.42
C LYS A 153 15.70 3.80 0.55
N LYS A 154 17.01 3.89 0.82
CA LYS A 154 18.09 3.31 0.01
C LYS A 154 17.90 1.83 -0.35
N ASN A 155 17.31 1.05 0.56
CA ASN A 155 17.06 -0.38 0.42
C ASN A 155 15.60 -0.73 0.07
N ALA A 156 14.80 0.25 -0.39
CA ALA A 156 13.41 0.01 -0.79
C ALA A 156 13.28 -1.04 -1.90
N PHE A 157 14.28 -1.13 -2.79
CA PHE A 157 14.39 -2.09 -3.89
C PHE A 157 15.64 -2.95 -3.76
N SER A 158 15.60 -4.19 -4.25
CA SER A 158 16.76 -5.08 -4.28
C SER A 158 17.86 -4.57 -5.22
N LYS A 159 19.09 -5.08 -5.07
CA LYS A 159 20.20 -4.79 -5.99
C LYS A 159 19.83 -5.15 -7.44
N LYS A 160 19.19 -6.30 -7.67
CA LYS A 160 18.74 -6.77 -8.99
C LYS A 160 17.69 -5.83 -9.60
N ALA A 161 16.67 -5.43 -8.84
CA ALA A 161 15.65 -4.48 -9.30
C ALA A 161 16.28 -3.13 -9.69
N LYS A 162 17.23 -2.60 -8.89
CA LYS A 162 17.96 -1.37 -9.22
C LYS A 162 18.79 -1.51 -10.51
N LYS A 163 19.46 -2.67 -10.73
CA LYS A 163 20.19 -2.96 -11.96
C LYS A 163 19.24 -2.94 -13.16
N ASN A 164 18.05 -3.54 -13.03
CA ASN A 164 17.04 -3.54 -14.10
C ASN A 164 16.54 -2.12 -14.42
N ILE A 165 16.35 -1.27 -13.41
CA ILE A 165 15.97 0.14 -13.62
C ILE A 165 17.09 0.90 -14.32
N LYS A 166 18.34 0.72 -13.88
CA LYS A 166 19.52 1.37 -14.50
C LYS A 166 19.69 0.96 -15.98
N SER A 167 19.57 -0.31 -16.30
CA SER A 167 19.69 -0.87 -17.67
C SER A 167 18.43 -0.67 -18.53
N LYS A 168 17.48 0.16 -18.09
CA LYS A 168 16.20 0.44 -18.78
C LYS A 168 15.30 -0.80 -19.01
N LYS A 169 15.61 -1.98 -18.47
CA LYS A 169 14.73 -3.15 -18.47
C LYS A 169 13.43 -2.89 -17.71
N THR A 170 13.44 -1.96 -16.71
CA THR A 170 12.25 -1.44 -16.06
C THR A 170 11.91 -0.08 -16.62
N LYS A 171 10.75 0.03 -17.27
CA LYS A 171 10.24 1.31 -17.84
C LYS A 171 9.68 2.20 -16.73
N LEU A 172 10.19 3.42 -16.57
CA LEU A 172 9.66 4.45 -15.70
C LEU A 172 8.76 5.39 -16.51
N LYS A 173 7.51 5.57 -16.10
CA LYS A 173 6.52 6.43 -16.80
C LYS A 173 5.88 7.44 -15.84
N GLY A 174 5.30 8.49 -16.41
CA GLY A 174 4.50 9.49 -15.67
C GLY A 174 5.32 10.70 -15.25
N ASN A 175 5.10 11.20 -14.04
CA ASN A 175 5.64 12.47 -13.59
C ASN A 175 7.18 12.53 -13.59
N LYS A 176 7.74 13.46 -14.38
CA LYS A 176 9.21 13.60 -14.58
C LYS A 176 9.93 13.96 -13.28
N LYS A 177 9.34 14.83 -12.42
CA LYS A 177 9.91 15.24 -11.12
C LYS A 177 10.02 14.05 -10.17
N ALA A 178 8.96 13.24 -10.06
CA ALA A 178 8.98 12.03 -9.25
C ALA A 178 10.01 11.01 -9.75
N ILE A 179 10.11 10.81 -11.05
CA ILE A 179 11.10 9.92 -11.67
C ILE A 179 12.54 10.39 -11.37
N LYS A 180 12.82 11.68 -11.53
CA LYS A 180 14.13 12.27 -11.21
C LYS A 180 14.51 12.04 -9.76
N LEU A 181 13.60 12.33 -8.83
CA LEU A 181 13.81 12.11 -7.40
C LEU A 181 13.99 10.61 -7.08
N PHE A 182 13.16 9.75 -7.63
CA PHE A 182 13.23 8.30 -7.46
C PHE A 182 14.61 7.76 -7.85
N LYS A 183 15.11 8.13 -9.05
CA LYS A 183 16.46 7.76 -9.51
C LYS A 183 17.53 8.29 -8.57
N LYS A 184 17.48 9.60 -8.19
CA LYS A 184 18.42 10.24 -7.26
C LYS A 184 18.51 9.49 -5.93
N LYS A 185 17.35 9.18 -5.32
CA LYS A 185 17.30 8.50 -4.01
C LYS A 185 17.82 7.05 -4.07
N LEU A 186 17.65 6.37 -5.18
CA LEU A 186 18.20 5.02 -5.39
C LEU A 186 19.65 5.01 -5.90
N LYS A 187 20.26 6.19 -6.13
CA LYS A 187 21.60 6.35 -6.71
C LYS A 187 21.72 5.67 -8.08
N ILE A 188 20.71 5.85 -8.94
CA ILE A 188 20.66 5.37 -10.30
C ILE A 188 20.91 6.56 -11.23
N LYS A 189 22.03 6.52 -11.97
CA LYS A 189 22.36 7.47 -13.05
C LYS A 189 21.54 7.17 -14.30
#